data_51a4482c9e504094036c877780470790
#
_entry.id   51a4482c9e504094036c877780470790
#
_cell.length_a   1.000
_cell.length_b   1.000
_cell.length_c   1.000
_cell.angle_alpha   90.00
_cell.angle_beta   90.00
_cell.angle_gamma   90.00
#
_symmetry.space_group_name_H-M   'P 1'
#
loop_
_entity.id
_entity.type
_entity.pdbx_description
1 polymer ?
#
loop_
_entity_poly.entity_id
_entity_poly.type
_entity_poly.pdbx_seq_one_letter_code
_entity_poly.pdbx_strand_id
1 'polypeptide(L)'
;MTAQEEDSDSIQELVSRLTLEDYKATLKGLTQFGDRRQGTTRNANAVDWIEQQLIDAGCSDVERLHYVFDPEPRPPRTRSPQTETPDLTTPTGGLVGRNGSGPGGSSIYGYRAPTGVNRDLDAQPDERIRALNVEEPVNGDRSEVYCTKIGSTRPDEMYIIGAHMDGHGVNEAVNDDGSGTALVIELAKILNAPDVTTDRSIRFALWNNEETGLNGAYAYVEQRQAMQGIEEPAGSGKYPEPTWLGMIQHDMMLWDHGAPRADGTVSWDQRPEADVNIEFQSNSERAEDSMKLAFVFKAAADAHNTDYPATVGPHMTNTDSTPFMNIVPSISLRENERGAHTGAGWNPTWHTPLDVWTSFTDKDFRLGLNAAQTTLAAIAGLTGATVEQDPE
;
A
#
# COMPACT_ATOMS: atom_id res chain seq x y z
N MET A 1 10.59 -9.59 34.95
CA MET A 1 10.49 -8.69 33.79
C MET A 1 9.43 -7.65 34.10
N THR A 2 9.60 -6.44 33.65
CA THR A 2 8.55 -5.43 33.72
C THR A 2 7.60 -5.59 32.52
N ALA A 3 6.36 -5.16 32.61
CA ALA A 3 5.41 -5.24 31.47
C ALA A 3 5.98 -4.61 30.17
N GLN A 4 6.83 -3.61 30.30
CA GLN A 4 7.51 -2.94 29.19
C GLN A 4 8.61 -3.79 28.55
N GLU A 5 9.26 -4.68 29.31
CA GLU A 5 10.23 -5.68 28.79
C GLU A 5 9.52 -6.81 28.09
N GLU A 6 8.37 -7.27 28.60
CA GLU A 6 7.54 -8.33 27.99
C GLU A 6 6.94 -7.87 26.64
N ASP A 7 6.47 -6.62 26.55
CA ASP A 7 5.97 -6.02 25.30
C ASP A 7 7.08 -5.93 24.24
N SER A 8 8.31 -5.54 24.65
CA SER A 8 9.45 -5.45 23.74
C SER A 8 9.87 -6.82 23.18
N ASP A 9 9.83 -7.85 24.00
CA ASP A 9 10.23 -9.21 23.61
C ASP A 9 9.19 -9.81 22.63
N SER A 10 7.90 -9.58 22.87
CA SER A 10 6.83 -10.01 21.94
C SER A 10 6.93 -9.34 20.58
N ILE A 11 7.19 -8.03 20.53
CA ILE A 11 7.35 -7.30 19.26
C ILE A 11 8.56 -7.83 18.48
N GLN A 12 9.70 -8.04 19.16
CA GLN A 12 10.90 -8.57 18.51
C GLN A 12 10.67 -9.97 17.95
N GLU A 13 9.94 -10.82 18.68
CA GLU A 13 9.59 -12.15 18.21
C GLU A 13 8.68 -12.09 16.99
N LEU A 14 7.62 -11.28 17.01
CA LEU A 14 6.72 -11.11 15.86
C LEU A 14 7.49 -10.64 14.61
N VAL A 15 8.35 -9.65 14.75
CA VAL A 15 9.17 -9.15 13.63
C VAL A 15 10.11 -10.23 13.10
N SER A 16 10.63 -11.10 13.96
CA SER A 16 11.52 -12.21 13.54
C SER A 16 10.81 -13.27 12.67
N ARG A 17 9.48 -13.32 12.71
CA ARG A 17 8.66 -14.23 11.88
C ARG A 17 8.51 -13.75 10.44
N LEU A 18 8.80 -12.47 10.16
CA LEU A 18 8.84 -11.94 8.79
C LEU A 18 10.12 -12.40 8.09
N THR A 19 9.97 -13.13 6.99
CA THR A 19 11.11 -13.56 6.17
C THR A 19 11.05 -12.97 4.77
N LEU A 20 12.21 -12.73 4.17
CA LEU A 20 12.29 -12.26 2.78
C LEU A 20 11.69 -13.29 1.81
N GLU A 21 11.91 -14.57 2.10
CA GLU A 21 11.45 -15.69 1.29
C GLU A 21 9.92 -15.74 1.24
N ASP A 22 9.24 -15.64 2.39
CA ASP A 22 7.76 -15.68 2.46
C ASP A 22 7.15 -14.44 1.79
N TYR A 23 7.69 -13.25 2.07
CA TYR A 23 7.26 -12.02 1.41
C TYR A 23 7.37 -12.13 -0.12
N LYS A 24 8.53 -12.60 -0.62
CA LYS A 24 8.75 -12.82 -2.05
C LYS A 24 7.84 -13.91 -2.62
N ALA A 25 7.57 -14.98 -1.87
CA ALA A 25 6.70 -16.06 -2.32
C ALA A 25 5.25 -15.57 -2.51
N THR A 26 4.74 -14.81 -1.55
CA THR A 26 3.39 -14.21 -1.63
C THR A 26 3.30 -13.22 -2.78
N LEU A 27 4.27 -12.31 -2.91
CA LEU A 27 4.34 -11.37 -4.03
C LEU A 27 4.45 -12.09 -5.38
N LYS A 28 5.28 -13.13 -5.47
CA LYS A 28 5.38 -13.95 -6.69
C LYS A 28 4.07 -14.64 -7.03
N GLY A 29 3.30 -15.07 -6.04
CA GLY A 29 1.95 -15.63 -6.22
C GLY A 29 1.01 -14.67 -6.95
N LEU A 30 1.08 -13.37 -6.67
CA LEU A 30 0.26 -12.35 -7.34
C LEU A 30 0.59 -12.20 -8.83
N THR A 31 1.84 -12.40 -9.24
CA THR A 31 2.26 -12.20 -10.64
C THR A 31 1.59 -13.13 -11.65
N GLN A 32 0.97 -14.22 -11.18
CA GLN A 32 0.24 -15.15 -12.05
C GLN A 32 -1.01 -14.51 -12.70
N PHE A 33 -1.51 -13.41 -12.17
CA PHE A 33 -2.70 -12.70 -12.64
C PHE A 33 -2.38 -11.48 -13.53
N GLY A 34 -1.12 -11.28 -13.94
CA GLY A 34 -0.71 -10.10 -14.70
C GLY A 34 -0.88 -8.81 -13.88
N ASP A 35 -1.30 -7.74 -14.53
CA ASP A 35 -1.49 -6.43 -13.88
C ASP A 35 -2.75 -6.35 -12.98
N ARG A 36 -3.53 -7.38 -12.89
CA ARG A 36 -4.75 -7.45 -12.06
C ARG A 36 -5.70 -6.27 -12.27
N ARG A 37 -5.70 -5.71 -13.48
CA ARG A 37 -6.49 -4.52 -13.81
C ARG A 37 -7.95 -4.71 -13.45
N GLN A 38 -8.51 -3.78 -12.67
CA GLN A 38 -9.89 -3.83 -12.22
C GLN A 38 -10.87 -4.04 -13.38
N GLY A 39 -11.98 -4.76 -13.16
CA GLY A 39 -13.00 -5.01 -14.18
C GLY A 39 -12.65 -6.08 -15.21
N THR A 40 -11.64 -6.89 -14.93
CA THR A 40 -11.24 -8.05 -15.74
C THR A 40 -11.40 -9.35 -14.95
N THR A 41 -11.47 -10.46 -15.67
CA THR A 41 -11.50 -11.80 -15.06
C THR A 41 -10.24 -12.07 -14.24
N ARG A 42 -9.06 -11.59 -14.69
CA ARG A 42 -7.80 -11.75 -13.94
C ARG A 42 -7.80 -11.00 -12.62
N ASN A 43 -8.48 -9.84 -12.55
CA ASN A 43 -8.69 -9.14 -11.27
C ASN A 43 -9.62 -9.95 -10.36
N ALA A 44 -10.76 -10.45 -10.87
CA ALA A 44 -11.66 -11.29 -10.09
C ALA A 44 -10.95 -12.53 -9.53
N ASN A 45 -10.13 -13.20 -10.35
CA ASN A 45 -9.33 -14.35 -9.90
C ASN A 45 -8.29 -13.97 -8.85
N ALA A 46 -7.70 -12.76 -8.94
CA ALA A 46 -6.79 -12.25 -7.92
C ALA A 46 -7.52 -11.97 -6.59
N VAL A 47 -8.73 -11.41 -6.66
CA VAL A 47 -9.60 -11.23 -5.48
C VAL A 47 -9.87 -12.57 -4.79
N ASP A 48 -10.26 -13.61 -5.55
CA ASP A 48 -10.50 -14.96 -5.04
C ASP A 48 -9.24 -15.55 -4.39
N TRP A 49 -8.09 -15.36 -5.01
CA TRP A 49 -6.81 -15.84 -4.49
C TRP A 49 -6.42 -15.12 -3.19
N ILE A 50 -6.58 -13.80 -3.15
CA ILE A 50 -6.27 -12.98 -1.97
C ILE A 50 -7.20 -13.37 -0.80
N GLU A 51 -8.50 -13.54 -1.05
CA GLU A 51 -9.43 -14.04 -0.04
C GLU A 51 -8.95 -15.37 0.57
N GLN A 52 -8.53 -16.31 -0.29
CA GLN A 52 -8.00 -17.59 0.18
C GLN A 52 -6.71 -17.42 1.00
N GLN A 53 -5.80 -16.48 0.61
CA GLN A 53 -4.61 -16.19 1.41
C GLN A 53 -4.97 -15.67 2.81
N LEU A 54 -5.98 -14.82 2.94
CA LEU A 54 -6.44 -14.33 4.24
C LEU A 54 -7.10 -15.44 5.07
N ILE A 55 -7.86 -16.35 4.45
CA ILE A 55 -8.42 -17.54 5.11
C ILE A 55 -7.28 -18.43 5.62
N ASP A 56 -6.28 -18.71 4.76
CA ASP A 56 -5.13 -19.56 5.11
C ASP A 56 -4.24 -18.88 6.19
N ALA A 57 -4.26 -17.55 6.27
CA ALA A 57 -3.62 -16.77 7.34
C ALA A 57 -4.34 -16.90 8.71
N GLY A 58 -5.45 -17.62 8.79
CA GLY A 58 -6.20 -17.80 10.03
C GLY A 58 -7.23 -16.70 10.32
N CYS A 59 -7.51 -15.83 9.36
CA CYS A 59 -8.60 -14.86 9.50
C CYS A 59 -9.95 -15.58 9.57
N SER A 60 -10.68 -15.39 10.66
CA SER A 60 -11.98 -16.03 10.87
C SER A 60 -13.14 -15.32 10.16
N ASP A 61 -13.01 -14.01 9.95
CA ASP A 61 -14.04 -13.13 9.43
C ASP A 61 -13.54 -12.43 8.14
N VAL A 62 -13.31 -13.23 7.10
CA VAL A 62 -12.98 -12.69 5.77
C VAL A 62 -14.26 -12.24 5.09
N GLU A 63 -14.31 -11.00 4.68
CA GLU A 63 -15.47 -10.38 4.06
C GLU A 63 -15.11 -9.77 2.70
N ARG A 64 -16.09 -9.79 1.78
CA ARG A 64 -16.05 -9.00 0.54
C ARG A 64 -16.97 -7.80 0.66
N LEU A 65 -16.43 -6.63 0.43
CA LEU A 65 -17.24 -5.44 0.23
C LEU A 65 -17.52 -5.27 -1.26
N HIS A 66 -18.80 -5.11 -1.60
CA HIS A 66 -19.25 -4.97 -2.99
C HIS A 66 -19.68 -3.55 -3.28
N TYR A 67 -19.33 -3.08 -4.48
CA TYR A 67 -19.76 -1.78 -5.01
C TYR A 67 -19.85 -1.83 -6.54
N VAL A 68 -20.50 -0.85 -7.14
CA VAL A 68 -20.61 -0.75 -8.60
C VAL A 68 -19.68 0.34 -9.11
N PHE A 69 -18.87 0.01 -10.10
CA PHE A 69 -18.05 0.97 -10.83
C PHE A 69 -18.60 1.16 -12.24
N ASP A 70 -19.32 2.27 -12.43
CA ASP A 70 -19.90 2.67 -13.72
C ASP A 70 -19.63 4.18 -13.95
N PRO A 71 -18.36 4.55 -14.22
CA PRO A 71 -18.00 5.94 -14.42
C PRO A 71 -18.65 6.50 -15.68
N GLU A 72 -19.23 7.69 -15.58
CA GLU A 72 -19.68 8.42 -16.76
C GLU A 72 -18.56 8.52 -17.81
N PRO A 73 -18.88 8.33 -19.10
CA PRO A 73 -17.90 8.45 -20.16
C PRO A 73 -17.22 9.82 -20.10
N ARG A 74 -15.95 9.86 -19.78
CA ARG A 74 -15.18 11.11 -19.80
C ARG A 74 -15.01 11.53 -21.26
N PRO A 75 -15.32 12.80 -21.60
CA PRO A 75 -15.01 13.28 -22.92
C PRO A 75 -13.53 13.07 -23.23
N PRO A 76 -13.17 12.75 -24.48
CA PRO A 76 -11.77 12.58 -24.85
C PRO A 76 -10.98 13.80 -24.37
N ARG A 77 -9.98 13.59 -23.52
CA ARG A 77 -9.05 14.65 -23.17
C ARG A 77 -8.36 15.06 -24.47
N THR A 78 -8.66 16.26 -24.96
CA THR A 78 -7.83 16.89 -25.98
C THR A 78 -6.46 17.14 -25.33
N ARG A 79 -5.53 16.19 -25.47
CA ARG A 79 -4.13 16.45 -25.19
C ARG A 79 -3.73 17.59 -26.10
N SER A 80 -3.41 18.74 -25.54
CA SER A 80 -2.58 19.70 -26.27
C SER A 80 -1.38 18.94 -26.77
N PRO A 81 -1.00 19.04 -28.06
CA PRO A 81 0.19 18.38 -28.55
C PRO A 81 1.36 18.83 -27.65
N GLN A 82 1.99 17.91 -26.96
CA GLN A 82 3.29 18.20 -26.36
C GLN A 82 4.27 18.32 -27.53
N THR A 83 4.51 19.55 -27.95
CA THR A 83 5.32 19.86 -29.12
C THR A 83 6.82 19.87 -28.82
N GLU A 84 7.22 19.64 -27.56
CA GLU A 84 8.62 19.64 -27.18
C GLU A 84 8.95 18.43 -26.32
N THR A 85 9.97 17.69 -26.72
CA THR A 85 10.63 16.72 -25.86
C THR A 85 11.17 17.50 -24.65
N PRO A 86 10.86 17.14 -23.41
CA PRO A 86 11.37 17.84 -22.25
C PRO A 86 12.90 17.86 -22.31
N ASP A 87 13.51 19.03 -22.24
CA ASP A 87 14.95 19.14 -22.07
C ASP A 87 15.31 18.66 -20.65
N LEU A 88 15.77 17.42 -20.56
CA LEU A 88 16.17 16.78 -19.31
C LEU A 88 17.48 17.32 -18.74
N THR A 89 18.16 18.22 -19.47
CA THR A 89 19.47 18.76 -19.06
C THR A 89 19.36 20.07 -18.28
N THR A 90 18.24 20.75 -18.36
CA THR A 90 18.00 21.96 -17.59
C THR A 90 17.16 21.63 -16.35
N PRO A 91 17.59 22.05 -15.13
CA PRO A 91 16.71 22.10 -13.98
C PRO A 91 15.62 23.12 -14.31
N THR A 92 14.63 22.69 -15.06
CA THR A 92 13.46 23.50 -15.25
C THR A 92 12.79 23.55 -13.88
N GLY A 93 12.85 24.70 -13.20
CA GLY A 93 11.91 25.04 -12.14
C GLY A 93 10.48 25.04 -12.72
N GLY A 94 10.22 24.16 -13.66
CA GLY A 94 9.01 23.96 -14.43
C GLY A 94 8.37 22.66 -13.99
N LEU A 95 7.24 22.80 -13.50
CA LEU A 95 6.09 21.90 -13.48
C LEU A 95 6.29 20.62 -14.32
N VAL A 96 7.00 19.65 -13.77
CA VAL A 96 6.89 18.28 -14.21
C VAL A 96 6.15 17.52 -13.12
N GLY A 97 4.95 17.84 -12.96
CA GLY A 97 4.03 17.18 -12.11
C GLY A 97 2.68 17.33 -12.73
N ARG A 98 1.79 16.45 -12.46
CA ARG A 98 0.39 16.58 -12.78
C ARG A 98 0.01 18.06 -12.86
N ASN A 99 -0.58 18.49 -13.95
CA ASN A 99 -1.42 19.67 -13.99
C ASN A 99 -2.60 19.45 -13.05
N GLY A 100 -2.35 19.52 -11.76
CA GLY A 100 -3.36 19.69 -10.76
C GLY A 100 -3.84 21.13 -10.87
N SER A 101 -4.79 21.36 -11.75
CA SER A 101 -5.62 22.56 -11.74
C SER A 101 -6.58 22.46 -10.56
N GLY A 102 -6.04 22.60 -9.34
CA GLY A 102 -6.80 22.84 -8.13
C GLY A 102 -6.21 24.04 -7.40
N PRO A 103 -6.98 24.84 -6.67
CA PRO A 103 -6.44 25.89 -5.83
C PRO A 103 -5.59 25.21 -4.74
N GLY A 104 -4.26 25.30 -4.87
CA GLY A 104 -3.30 24.68 -3.99
C GLY A 104 -2.27 23.79 -4.69
N GLY A 105 -2.13 23.88 -6.02
CA GLY A 105 -1.14 23.14 -6.77
C GLY A 105 0.26 23.34 -6.20
N SER A 106 0.81 22.35 -5.52
CA SER A 106 2.20 22.34 -5.10
C SER A 106 3.08 22.23 -6.34
N SER A 107 4.01 23.16 -6.48
CA SER A 107 5.05 23.10 -7.48
C SER A 107 5.99 21.95 -7.10
N ILE A 108 5.92 20.85 -7.82
CA ILE A 108 6.83 19.73 -7.64
C ILE A 108 8.09 20.06 -8.45
N TYR A 109 9.20 20.22 -7.76
CA TYR A 109 10.52 20.40 -8.39
C TYR A 109 11.14 19.01 -8.56
N GLY A 110 11.49 18.62 -9.77
CA GLY A 110 12.20 17.38 -10.03
C GLY A 110 11.96 16.80 -11.42
N TYR A 111 12.80 15.87 -11.82
CA TYR A 111 12.61 15.12 -13.05
C TYR A 111 11.48 14.12 -12.89
N ARG A 112 10.59 14.06 -13.85
CA ARG A 112 9.65 12.97 -14.02
C ARG A 112 9.94 12.31 -15.35
N ALA A 113 10.30 11.04 -15.33
CA ALA A 113 10.21 10.26 -16.53
C ALA A 113 8.76 10.34 -17.04
N PRO A 114 8.50 10.47 -18.35
CA PRO A 114 7.15 10.45 -18.89
C PRO A 114 6.59 9.02 -18.78
N THR A 115 6.25 8.62 -17.57
CA THR A 115 5.57 7.38 -17.27
C THR A 115 4.08 7.65 -17.38
N GLY A 116 3.52 7.49 -18.55
CA GLY A 116 2.06 7.43 -18.69
C GLY A 116 1.63 5.98 -18.52
N VAL A 117 0.36 5.75 -18.11
CA VAL A 117 -0.21 4.40 -18.15
C VAL A 117 -0.02 3.83 -19.56
N ASN A 118 0.82 2.82 -19.68
CA ASN A 118 1.02 2.13 -20.95
C ASN A 118 -0.04 1.04 -21.10
N ARG A 119 -0.85 1.16 -22.13
CA ARG A 119 -1.88 0.17 -22.50
C ARG A 119 -1.56 -0.56 -23.80
N ASP A 120 -0.38 -0.33 -24.34
CA ASP A 120 0.07 -0.95 -25.58
C ASP A 120 0.63 -2.34 -25.26
N LEU A 121 -0.12 -3.37 -25.61
CA LEU A 121 0.30 -4.76 -25.47
C LEU A 121 1.61 -5.07 -26.20
N ASP A 122 1.86 -4.42 -27.34
CA ASP A 122 3.07 -4.62 -28.13
C ASP A 122 4.32 -4.04 -27.45
N ALA A 123 4.14 -3.14 -26.49
CA ALA A 123 5.23 -2.62 -25.68
C ALA A 123 5.74 -3.63 -24.63
N GLN A 124 4.98 -4.66 -24.29
CA GLN A 124 5.42 -5.74 -23.41
C GLN A 124 6.15 -6.82 -24.20
N PRO A 125 7.47 -7.04 -23.97
CA PRO A 125 8.24 -8.02 -24.74
C PRO A 125 7.92 -9.47 -24.39
N ASP A 126 7.45 -9.74 -23.16
CA ASP A 126 7.13 -11.10 -22.70
C ASP A 126 5.75 -11.52 -23.19
N GLU A 127 5.70 -12.58 -24.02
CA GLU A 127 4.46 -13.12 -24.59
C GLU A 127 3.51 -13.67 -23.53
N ARG A 128 4.02 -14.25 -22.45
CA ARG A 128 3.21 -14.75 -21.34
C ARG A 128 2.50 -13.58 -20.65
N ILE A 129 3.23 -12.51 -20.37
CA ILE A 129 2.67 -11.31 -19.71
C ILE A 129 1.67 -10.62 -20.65
N ARG A 130 1.95 -10.51 -21.95
CA ARG A 130 0.97 -10.01 -22.93
C ARG A 130 -0.33 -10.83 -22.89
N ALA A 131 -0.21 -12.14 -22.91
CA ALA A 131 -1.38 -13.02 -22.90
C ALA A 131 -2.24 -12.86 -21.63
N LEU A 132 -1.63 -12.62 -20.47
CA LEU A 132 -2.34 -12.34 -19.22
C LEU A 132 -3.11 -11.01 -19.27
N ASN A 133 -2.59 -10.01 -19.97
CA ASN A 133 -3.09 -8.64 -19.94
C ASN A 133 -3.97 -8.24 -21.14
N VAL A 134 -4.35 -9.19 -21.99
CA VAL A 134 -5.11 -8.94 -23.23
C VAL A 134 -6.55 -8.49 -22.99
N GLU A 135 -7.16 -8.90 -21.87
CA GLU A 135 -8.55 -8.60 -21.56
C GLU A 135 -8.72 -7.12 -21.17
N GLU A 136 -9.65 -6.43 -21.82
CA GLU A 136 -10.01 -5.05 -21.47
C GLU A 136 -11.03 -5.02 -20.34
N PRO A 137 -10.97 -4.01 -19.43
CA PRO A 137 -11.89 -3.91 -18.32
C PRO A 137 -13.31 -3.54 -18.78
N VAL A 138 -14.28 -4.09 -18.09
CA VAL A 138 -15.70 -3.72 -18.26
C VAL A 138 -16.21 -2.98 -17.03
N ASN A 139 -17.21 -2.13 -17.19
CA ASN A 139 -17.93 -1.52 -16.08
C ASN A 139 -18.80 -2.56 -15.35
N GLY A 140 -19.20 -2.28 -14.11
CA GLY A 140 -20.11 -3.12 -13.35
C GLY A 140 -19.61 -3.39 -11.94
N ASP A 141 -19.98 -4.55 -11.40
CA ASP A 141 -19.70 -4.94 -10.03
C ASP A 141 -18.20 -5.08 -9.76
N ARG A 142 -17.80 -4.62 -8.59
CA ARG A 142 -16.46 -4.76 -8.03
C ARG A 142 -16.56 -5.31 -6.61
N SER A 143 -15.49 -5.94 -6.19
CA SER A 143 -15.32 -6.32 -4.79
C SER A 143 -13.90 -6.08 -4.34
N GLU A 144 -13.76 -5.82 -3.07
CA GLU A 144 -12.51 -5.81 -2.34
C GLU A 144 -12.63 -6.77 -1.15
N VAL A 145 -11.50 -7.14 -0.58
CA VAL A 145 -11.44 -8.15 0.48
C VAL A 145 -10.77 -7.56 1.70
N TYR A 146 -11.35 -7.84 2.86
CA TYR A 146 -10.72 -7.57 4.13
C TYR A 146 -11.00 -8.67 5.14
N CYS A 147 -10.18 -8.74 6.18
CA CYS A 147 -10.49 -9.54 7.36
C CYS A 147 -10.12 -8.76 8.63
N THR A 148 -10.69 -9.20 9.75
CA THR A 148 -10.48 -8.52 11.04
C THR A 148 -10.01 -9.49 12.09
N LYS A 149 -8.80 -9.26 12.65
CA LYS A 149 -8.42 -9.85 13.93
C LYS A 149 -9.12 -9.07 15.02
N ILE A 150 -9.96 -9.75 15.80
CA ILE A 150 -10.74 -9.13 16.88
C ILE A 150 -9.87 -8.98 18.11
N GLY A 151 -9.85 -7.78 18.68
CA GLY A 151 -9.16 -7.48 19.93
C GLY A 151 -9.79 -8.17 21.13
N SER A 152 -8.98 -8.56 22.11
CA SER A 152 -9.41 -9.32 23.28
C SER A 152 -10.03 -8.46 24.37
N THR A 153 -9.56 -7.22 24.54
CA THR A 153 -9.99 -6.31 25.61
C THR A 153 -10.69 -5.06 25.12
N ARG A 154 -10.38 -4.63 23.88
CA ARG A 154 -10.97 -3.47 23.20
C ARG A 154 -11.38 -3.82 21.77
N PRO A 155 -12.32 -4.76 21.59
CA PRO A 155 -12.75 -5.19 20.26
C PRO A 155 -13.45 -4.09 19.45
N ASP A 156 -13.90 -3.03 20.10
CA ASP A 156 -14.55 -1.83 19.55
C ASP A 156 -13.58 -0.76 19.05
N GLU A 157 -12.25 -0.96 19.20
CA GLU A 157 -11.19 -0.08 18.70
C GLU A 157 -10.37 -0.80 17.63
N MET A 158 -10.04 -0.14 16.52
CA MET A 158 -9.41 -0.80 15.37
C MET A 158 -8.39 0.08 14.66
N TYR A 159 -7.27 -0.54 14.25
CA TYR A 159 -6.37 -0.01 13.23
C TYR A 159 -6.61 -0.71 11.89
N ILE A 160 -6.54 0.04 10.78
CA ILE A 160 -6.69 -0.49 9.42
C ILE A 160 -5.33 -0.49 8.76
N ILE A 161 -4.91 -1.64 8.24
CA ILE A 161 -3.71 -1.82 7.44
C ILE A 161 -4.16 -2.17 6.02
N GLY A 162 -3.80 -1.37 5.04
CA GLY A 162 -4.26 -1.55 3.67
C GLY A 162 -3.17 -1.47 2.62
N ALA A 163 -3.51 -2.03 1.45
CA ALA A 163 -2.80 -1.91 0.18
C ALA A 163 -3.81 -2.07 -0.95
N HIS A 164 -3.49 -1.65 -2.19
CA HIS A 164 -4.40 -1.95 -3.29
C HIS A 164 -3.95 -3.17 -4.09
N MET A 165 -4.92 -3.92 -4.59
CA MET A 165 -4.65 -5.18 -5.27
C MET A 165 -4.65 -5.07 -6.81
N ASP A 166 -5.28 -4.03 -7.35
CA ASP A 166 -5.31 -3.79 -8.79
C ASP A 166 -4.05 -3.03 -9.25
N GLY A 167 -3.77 -3.06 -10.52
CA GLY A 167 -2.63 -2.39 -11.11
C GLY A 167 -2.84 -2.05 -12.59
N HIS A 168 -1.84 -1.43 -13.18
CA HIS A 168 -1.83 -0.94 -14.55
C HIS A 168 -0.53 -1.25 -15.28
N GLY A 169 -0.55 -1.21 -16.62
CA GLY A 169 0.65 -1.04 -17.42
C GLY A 169 1.08 -2.22 -18.27
N VAL A 170 0.22 -3.23 -18.47
CA VAL A 170 0.55 -4.43 -19.25
C VAL A 170 1.78 -5.14 -18.68
N ASN A 171 1.74 -5.44 -17.40
CA ASN A 171 2.84 -5.94 -16.60
C ASN A 171 2.39 -7.03 -15.60
N GLU A 172 3.14 -7.24 -14.53
CA GLU A 172 2.79 -8.13 -13.43
C GLU A 172 2.36 -7.36 -12.18
N ALA A 173 2.38 -6.00 -12.22
CA ALA A 173 2.11 -5.10 -11.09
C ALA A 173 2.82 -5.57 -9.81
N VAL A 174 4.13 -5.79 -9.90
CA VAL A 174 4.95 -6.34 -8.82
C VAL A 174 5.15 -5.30 -7.73
N ASN A 175 5.47 -4.07 -8.14
CA ASN A 175 5.67 -2.97 -7.23
C ASN A 175 4.38 -2.20 -6.98
N ASP A 176 3.63 -1.87 -8.01
CA ASP A 176 2.39 -1.10 -7.95
C ASP A 176 1.14 -1.98 -8.19
N ASP A 177 0.43 -2.50 -7.16
CA ASP A 177 0.85 -2.54 -5.76
C ASP A 177 0.82 -3.98 -5.22
N GLY A 178 1.47 -4.88 -5.98
CA GLY A 178 1.73 -6.24 -5.51
C GLY A 178 2.58 -6.23 -4.24
N SER A 179 3.50 -5.26 -4.13
CA SER A 179 4.42 -5.16 -2.99
C SER A 179 3.68 -4.86 -1.69
N GLY A 180 2.76 -3.89 -1.68
CA GLY A 180 1.92 -3.60 -0.53
C GLY A 180 0.91 -4.69 -0.26
N THR A 181 0.26 -5.24 -1.29
CA THR A 181 -0.67 -6.38 -1.15
C THR A 181 -0.01 -7.58 -0.45
N ALA A 182 1.20 -7.97 -0.89
CA ALA A 182 1.94 -9.06 -0.26
C ALA A 182 2.31 -8.76 1.19
N LEU A 183 2.72 -7.51 1.47
CA LEU A 183 3.03 -7.05 2.82
C LEU A 183 1.83 -7.22 3.75
N VAL A 184 0.65 -6.76 3.36
CA VAL A 184 -0.58 -6.87 4.18
C VAL A 184 -0.94 -8.33 4.44
N ILE A 185 -0.80 -9.22 3.45
CA ILE A 185 -1.04 -10.66 3.61
C ILE A 185 -0.04 -11.28 4.60
N GLU A 186 1.26 -10.93 4.53
CA GLU A 186 2.26 -11.44 5.47
C GLU A 186 1.99 -10.96 6.91
N LEU A 187 1.58 -9.71 7.10
CA LEU A 187 1.17 -9.21 8.40
C LEU A 187 -0.06 -9.95 8.93
N ALA A 188 -1.03 -10.26 8.06
CA ALA A 188 -2.20 -11.04 8.45
C ALA A 188 -1.81 -12.45 8.92
N LYS A 189 -0.88 -13.14 8.23
CA LYS A 189 -0.38 -14.47 8.64
C LYS A 189 0.25 -14.46 10.03
N ILE A 190 1.08 -13.46 10.31
CA ILE A 190 1.81 -13.37 11.58
C ILE A 190 0.87 -13.00 12.72
N LEU A 191 0.06 -11.96 12.52
CA LEU A 191 -0.81 -11.45 13.58
C LEU A 191 -2.02 -12.34 13.87
N ASN A 192 -2.48 -13.17 12.92
CA ASN A 192 -3.54 -14.16 13.17
C ASN A 192 -2.99 -15.53 13.61
N ALA A 193 -1.68 -15.68 13.82
CA ALA A 193 -1.15 -16.93 14.37
C ALA A 193 -1.84 -17.27 15.69
N PRO A 194 -2.08 -18.57 15.99
CA PRO A 194 -2.89 -18.98 17.15
C PRO A 194 -2.31 -18.57 18.51
N ASP A 195 -1.01 -18.35 18.58
CA ASP A 195 -0.27 -17.91 19.77
C ASP A 195 -0.19 -16.39 19.92
N VAL A 196 -0.80 -15.63 19.01
CA VAL A 196 -0.78 -14.16 19.02
C VAL A 196 -2.14 -13.62 19.46
N THR A 197 -2.14 -12.78 20.49
CA THR A 197 -3.32 -12.02 20.93
C THR A 197 -3.08 -10.53 20.81
N THR A 198 -4.14 -9.75 20.66
CA THR A 198 -4.09 -8.28 20.62
C THR A 198 -5.18 -7.69 21.52
N ASP A 199 -4.92 -6.55 22.13
CA ASP A 199 -5.93 -5.82 22.89
C ASP A 199 -6.99 -5.21 21.96
N ARG A 200 -6.54 -4.58 20.88
CA ARG A 200 -7.38 -3.91 19.87
C ARG A 200 -7.50 -4.74 18.61
N SER A 201 -8.58 -4.50 17.89
CA SER A 201 -8.79 -5.10 16.58
C SER A 201 -7.84 -4.55 15.52
N ILE A 202 -7.56 -5.38 14.51
CA ILE A 202 -6.76 -5.03 13.34
C ILE A 202 -7.52 -5.45 12.10
N ARG A 203 -7.74 -4.54 11.15
CA ARG A 203 -8.29 -4.86 9.84
C ARG A 203 -7.19 -4.89 8.80
N PHE A 204 -7.10 -6.00 8.08
CA PHE A 204 -6.24 -6.19 6.91
C PHE A 204 -7.12 -6.01 5.67
N ALA A 205 -6.91 -4.92 4.93
CA ALA A 205 -7.78 -4.53 3.84
C ALA A 205 -7.01 -4.46 2.51
N LEU A 206 -7.52 -5.16 1.51
CA LEU A 206 -6.98 -5.16 0.15
C LEU A 206 -7.99 -4.45 -0.75
N TRP A 207 -7.68 -3.17 -1.02
CA TRP A 207 -8.54 -2.30 -1.82
C TRP A 207 -8.51 -2.69 -3.29
N ASN A 208 -9.60 -2.48 -3.98
CA ASN A 208 -9.65 -2.70 -5.42
C ASN A 208 -10.02 -1.40 -6.14
N ASN A 209 -9.62 -1.28 -7.41
CA ASN A 209 -9.99 -0.13 -8.22
C ASN A 209 -9.39 1.21 -7.72
N GLU A 210 -8.18 1.15 -7.13
CA GLU A 210 -7.37 2.30 -6.76
C GLU A 210 -7.00 3.11 -7.99
N GLU A 211 -6.48 2.43 -9.00
CA GLU A 211 -5.86 2.96 -10.21
C GLU A 211 -6.78 3.81 -11.10
N THR A 212 -8.05 3.79 -10.82
CA THR A 212 -9.05 4.60 -11.53
C THR A 212 -9.68 5.68 -10.66
N GLY A 213 -9.20 5.84 -9.43
CA GLY A 213 -9.54 6.93 -8.53
C GLY A 213 -9.95 6.54 -7.12
N LEU A 214 -9.26 5.59 -6.50
CA LEU A 214 -9.44 5.18 -5.08
C LEU A 214 -10.85 4.64 -4.80
N ASN A 215 -11.49 4.01 -5.79
CA ASN A 215 -12.93 3.75 -5.73
C ASN A 215 -13.30 2.74 -4.64
N GLY A 216 -12.48 1.70 -4.41
CA GLY A 216 -12.69 0.73 -3.33
C GLY A 216 -12.63 1.40 -1.97
N ALA A 217 -11.55 2.12 -1.68
CA ALA A 217 -11.40 2.80 -0.40
C ALA A 217 -12.50 3.85 -0.14
N TYR A 218 -12.96 4.57 -1.19
CA TYR A 218 -14.14 5.43 -1.07
C TYR A 218 -15.42 4.65 -0.77
N ALA A 219 -15.64 3.52 -1.46
CA ALA A 219 -16.81 2.67 -1.23
C ALA A 219 -16.81 2.11 0.21
N TYR A 220 -15.65 1.72 0.72
CA TYR A 220 -15.50 1.27 2.09
C TYR A 220 -15.88 2.38 3.09
N VAL A 221 -15.31 3.57 2.93
CA VAL A 221 -15.60 4.71 3.82
C VAL A 221 -17.08 5.06 3.75
N GLU A 222 -17.67 5.13 2.57
CA GLU A 222 -19.10 5.44 2.39
C GLU A 222 -20.00 4.42 3.10
N GLN A 223 -19.69 3.12 2.98
CA GLN A 223 -20.51 2.05 3.55
C GLN A 223 -20.28 1.84 5.05
N ARG A 224 -19.09 2.12 5.58
CA ARG A 224 -18.67 1.69 6.91
C ARG A 224 -18.50 2.83 7.93
N GLN A 225 -18.21 4.05 7.49
CA GLN A 225 -17.94 5.16 8.42
C GLN A 225 -19.03 5.38 9.47
N ALA A 226 -20.31 5.30 9.07
CA ALA A 226 -21.44 5.53 9.98
C ALA A 226 -21.70 4.37 10.95
N MET A 227 -21.06 3.23 10.75
CA MET A 227 -21.24 2.02 11.57
C MET A 227 -20.21 1.90 12.69
N GLN A 228 -19.22 2.77 12.74
CA GLN A 228 -18.12 2.68 13.68
C GLN A 228 -18.58 2.65 15.14
N GLY A 229 -18.07 1.66 15.88
CA GLY A 229 -18.34 1.51 17.32
C GLY A 229 -19.78 1.10 17.65
N ILE A 230 -20.59 0.74 16.66
CA ILE A 230 -21.96 0.27 16.88
C ILE A 230 -21.93 -1.23 17.13
N GLU A 231 -22.40 -1.61 18.32
CA GLU A 231 -22.53 -3.00 18.71
C GLU A 231 -23.72 -3.66 18.02
N GLU A 232 -23.52 -4.80 17.38
CA GLU A 232 -24.57 -5.53 16.67
C GLU A 232 -24.46 -7.05 16.88
N PRO A 233 -25.50 -7.72 17.44
CA PRO A 233 -26.65 -7.12 18.11
C PRO A 233 -26.27 -6.41 19.41
N ALA A 234 -27.07 -5.44 19.84
CA ALA A 234 -26.82 -4.69 21.07
C ALA A 234 -26.64 -5.64 22.29
N GLY A 235 -25.58 -5.42 23.07
CA GLY A 235 -25.22 -6.26 24.23
C GLY A 235 -24.47 -7.54 23.86
N SER A 236 -24.03 -7.72 22.61
CA SER A 236 -23.31 -8.90 22.15
C SER A 236 -21.78 -8.83 22.33
N GLY A 237 -21.23 -7.65 22.52
CA GLY A 237 -19.80 -7.39 22.47
C GLY A 237 -19.20 -7.48 21.06
N LYS A 238 -20.05 -7.54 20.01
CA LYS A 238 -19.60 -7.63 18.62
C LYS A 238 -19.76 -6.29 17.91
N TYR A 239 -18.71 -5.87 17.24
CA TYR A 239 -18.65 -4.63 16.50
C TYR A 239 -18.30 -4.95 15.04
N PRO A 240 -19.30 -5.03 14.13
CA PRO A 240 -19.04 -5.27 12.70
C PRO A 240 -18.08 -4.24 12.10
N GLU A 241 -18.15 -3.00 12.62
CA GLU A 241 -17.21 -1.93 12.29
C GLU A 241 -16.71 -1.27 13.58
N PRO A 242 -15.57 -1.71 14.14
CA PRO A 242 -14.98 -1.05 15.30
C PRO A 242 -14.60 0.41 14.98
N THR A 243 -14.46 1.24 16.00
CA THR A 243 -14.02 2.63 15.88
C THR A 243 -12.61 2.69 15.29
N TRP A 244 -12.43 3.42 14.22
CA TRP A 244 -11.13 3.57 13.57
C TRP A 244 -10.20 4.46 14.39
N LEU A 245 -9.02 3.96 14.71
CA LEU A 245 -7.97 4.71 15.42
C LEU A 245 -6.87 5.21 14.50
N GLY A 246 -6.66 4.53 13.38
CA GLY A 246 -5.66 4.90 12.38
C GLY A 246 -5.81 4.08 11.11
N MET A 247 -5.39 4.66 9.99
CA MET A 247 -5.32 4.00 8.69
C MET A 247 -3.90 4.06 8.14
N ILE A 248 -3.35 2.92 7.79
CA ILE A 248 -1.98 2.74 7.30
C ILE A 248 -2.04 2.12 5.92
N GLN A 249 -1.67 2.87 4.90
CA GLN A 249 -1.62 2.42 3.52
C GLN A 249 -0.20 2.03 3.12
N HIS A 250 -0.07 0.98 2.33
CA HIS A 250 1.18 0.59 1.67
C HIS A 250 0.96 0.66 0.18
N ASP A 251 1.88 1.31 -0.54
CA ASP A 251 1.72 1.55 -1.96
C ASP A 251 3.08 1.81 -2.61
N MET A 252 3.55 0.86 -3.41
CA MET A 252 4.86 0.86 -4.07
C MET A 252 6.03 0.84 -3.07
N MET A 253 6.53 -0.34 -2.74
CA MET A 253 7.48 -0.54 -1.64
C MET A 253 8.88 -0.97 -2.09
N LEU A 254 9.19 -1.02 -3.41
CA LEU A 254 10.41 -1.69 -3.86
C LEU A 254 11.49 -0.77 -4.44
N TRP A 255 11.14 0.41 -4.94
CA TRP A 255 12.06 1.22 -5.75
C TRP A 255 12.55 2.47 -5.03
N ASP A 256 13.79 2.49 -4.52
CA ASP A 256 14.47 3.70 -4.12
C ASP A 256 15.91 3.75 -4.68
N HIS A 257 16.02 3.84 -6.00
CA HIS A 257 17.28 3.83 -6.74
C HIS A 257 17.92 5.21 -6.89
N GLY A 258 17.33 6.21 -6.26
CA GLY A 258 17.78 7.59 -6.30
C GLY A 258 17.40 8.35 -7.58
N ALA A 259 17.82 9.61 -7.64
CA ALA A 259 17.51 10.50 -8.74
C ALA A 259 18.17 10.05 -10.05
N PRO A 260 17.56 10.31 -11.24
CA PRO A 260 18.20 10.11 -12.51
C PRO A 260 19.53 10.86 -12.62
N ARG A 261 20.46 10.28 -13.37
CA ARG A 261 21.70 10.94 -13.73
C ARG A 261 21.44 12.13 -14.66
N ALA A 262 22.47 12.97 -14.86
CA ALA A 262 22.36 14.15 -15.71
C ALA A 262 21.99 13.85 -17.19
N ASP A 263 22.22 12.64 -17.65
CA ASP A 263 21.83 12.14 -18.98
C ASP A 263 20.40 11.54 -19.01
N GLY A 264 19.68 11.59 -17.89
CA GLY A 264 18.32 11.06 -17.74
C GLY A 264 18.25 9.55 -17.46
N THR A 265 19.39 8.88 -17.34
CA THR A 265 19.41 7.46 -17.00
C THR A 265 19.17 7.25 -15.50
N VAL A 266 18.42 6.20 -15.16
CA VAL A 266 18.22 5.76 -13.77
C VAL A 266 19.16 4.60 -13.43
N SER A 267 19.51 4.46 -12.15
CA SER A 267 20.18 3.27 -11.68
C SER A 267 19.17 2.12 -11.60
N TRP A 268 19.60 0.92 -11.96
CA TRP A 268 18.85 -0.32 -11.71
C TRP A 268 19.32 -1.04 -10.44
N ASP A 269 20.14 -0.38 -9.64
CA ASP A 269 20.59 -0.83 -8.34
C ASP A 269 19.97 0.06 -7.25
N GLN A 270 19.44 -0.57 -6.22
CA GLN A 270 18.99 0.12 -5.00
C GLN A 270 20.13 0.95 -4.42
N ARG A 271 19.88 2.21 -4.09
CA ARG A 271 20.92 3.06 -3.49
C ARG A 271 21.21 2.62 -2.05
N PRO A 272 22.45 2.84 -1.57
CA PRO A 272 22.79 2.51 -0.17
C PRO A 272 22.00 3.33 0.86
N GLU A 273 21.51 4.51 0.47
CA GLU A 273 20.74 5.44 1.29
C GLU A 273 19.23 5.27 1.11
N ALA A 274 18.80 4.13 0.54
CA ALA A 274 17.38 3.83 0.41
C ALA A 274 16.69 3.82 1.78
N ASP A 275 15.46 4.28 1.81
CA ASP A 275 14.67 4.32 3.03
C ASP A 275 13.18 4.05 2.79
N VAL A 276 12.50 3.59 3.84
CA VAL A 276 11.04 3.52 3.86
C VAL A 276 10.51 4.91 4.12
N ASN A 277 9.75 5.46 3.18
CA ASN A 277 9.18 6.80 3.33
C ASN A 277 7.79 6.73 3.97
N ILE A 278 7.62 7.34 5.12
CA ILE A 278 6.36 7.43 5.87
C ILE A 278 5.77 8.82 5.64
N GLU A 279 4.66 8.88 4.92
CA GLU A 279 4.06 10.13 4.48
C GLU A 279 2.71 10.40 5.18
N PHE A 280 2.41 11.69 5.39
CA PHE A 280 1.10 12.16 5.84
C PHE A 280 0.68 13.44 5.12
N GLN A 281 -0.62 13.66 4.92
CA GLN A 281 -1.11 14.90 4.30
C GLN A 281 -1.15 16.05 5.30
N SER A 282 -0.27 17.02 5.10
CA SER A 282 -0.18 18.20 5.96
C SER A 282 -1.38 19.15 5.86
N ASN A 283 -2.23 19.01 4.85
CA ASN A 283 -3.43 19.79 4.65
C ASN A 283 -4.72 19.07 5.07
N SER A 284 -4.62 17.90 5.68
CA SER A 284 -5.78 17.18 6.22
C SER A 284 -6.23 17.76 7.54
N GLU A 285 -7.50 17.53 7.89
CA GLU A 285 -8.05 17.93 9.22
C GLU A 285 -7.39 17.16 10.37
N ARG A 286 -6.76 16.01 10.08
CA ARG A 286 -6.08 15.14 11.04
C ARG A 286 -4.55 15.18 10.89
N ALA A 287 -4.00 16.22 10.25
CA ALA A 287 -2.57 16.30 9.94
C ALA A 287 -1.65 16.15 11.14
N GLU A 288 -1.98 16.77 12.27
CA GLU A 288 -1.18 16.67 13.49
C GLU A 288 -1.17 15.26 14.08
N ASP A 289 -2.33 14.60 14.12
CA ASP A 289 -2.44 13.24 14.64
C ASP A 289 -1.81 12.24 13.67
N SER A 290 -1.95 12.45 12.37
CA SER A 290 -1.28 11.65 11.32
C SER A 290 0.24 11.79 11.43
N MET A 291 0.76 12.99 11.68
CA MET A 291 2.19 13.19 11.92
C MET A 291 2.67 12.44 13.18
N LYS A 292 1.90 12.47 14.27
CA LYS A 292 2.23 11.71 15.48
C LYS A 292 2.26 10.21 15.19
N LEU A 293 1.28 9.70 14.44
CA LEU A 293 1.25 8.30 14.01
C LEU A 293 2.47 7.96 13.16
N ALA A 294 2.85 8.81 12.19
CA ALA A 294 4.04 8.61 11.36
C ALA A 294 5.32 8.50 12.21
N PHE A 295 5.46 9.28 13.28
CA PHE A 295 6.61 9.19 14.18
C PHE A 295 6.59 7.93 15.08
N VAL A 296 5.43 7.36 15.39
CA VAL A 296 5.35 6.02 16.02
C VAL A 296 5.93 4.97 15.09
N PHE A 297 5.56 5.00 13.80
CA PHE A 297 6.11 4.10 12.78
C PHE A 297 7.61 4.33 12.56
N LYS A 298 8.07 5.57 12.56
CA LYS A 298 9.51 5.89 12.49
C LYS A 298 10.28 5.28 13.65
N ALA A 299 9.76 5.39 14.87
CA ALA A 299 10.40 4.81 16.04
C ALA A 299 10.45 3.27 15.98
N ALA A 300 9.39 2.64 15.45
CA ALA A 300 9.36 1.21 15.21
C ALA A 300 10.41 0.79 14.16
N ALA A 301 10.54 1.55 13.06
CA ALA A 301 11.56 1.32 12.06
C ALA A 301 12.98 1.42 12.64
N ASP A 302 13.26 2.44 13.44
CA ASP A 302 14.57 2.63 14.09
C ASP A 302 14.96 1.48 15.03
N ALA A 303 13.96 0.81 15.61
CA ALA A 303 14.18 -0.29 16.53
C ALA A 303 14.28 -1.67 15.84
N HIS A 304 13.58 -1.87 14.73
CA HIS A 304 13.32 -3.22 14.21
C HIS A 304 13.68 -3.44 12.74
N ASN A 305 13.91 -2.40 11.93
CA ASN A 305 14.32 -2.59 10.53
C ASN A 305 15.74 -3.17 10.45
N THR A 306 15.92 -4.11 9.51
CA THR A 306 17.19 -4.87 9.38
C THR A 306 18.17 -4.26 8.40
N ASP A 307 17.68 -3.63 7.31
CA ASP A 307 18.53 -3.22 6.19
C ASP A 307 18.42 -1.72 5.90
N TYR A 308 17.21 -1.16 5.91
CA TYR A 308 16.94 0.23 5.50
C TYR A 308 16.24 1.01 6.61
N PRO A 309 16.65 2.28 6.86
CA PRO A 309 15.97 3.16 7.79
C PRO A 309 14.61 3.58 7.26
N ALA A 310 13.88 4.38 8.05
CA ALA A 310 12.69 5.08 7.58
C ALA A 310 12.84 6.59 7.75
N THR A 311 12.15 7.36 6.92
CA THR A 311 12.02 8.82 7.03
C THR A 311 10.55 9.21 7.14
N VAL A 312 10.28 10.40 7.70
CA VAL A 312 8.92 10.95 7.80
C VAL A 312 8.83 12.21 6.95
N GLY A 313 7.86 12.23 6.03
CA GLY A 313 7.59 13.36 5.17
C GLY A 313 6.14 13.84 5.26
N PRO A 314 5.89 15.16 5.09
CA PRO A 314 4.54 15.74 5.14
C PRO A 314 3.81 15.64 3.79
N HIS A 315 4.07 14.62 2.99
CA HIS A 315 3.53 14.51 1.64
C HIS A 315 2.97 13.13 1.36
N MET A 316 1.72 12.95 1.69
CA MET A 316 0.94 11.80 1.29
C MET A 316 0.33 12.04 -0.08
N THR A 317 0.65 11.22 -1.05
CA THR A 317 0.11 11.30 -2.40
C THR A 317 -1.26 10.64 -2.50
N ASN A 318 -1.90 10.76 -3.66
CA ASN A 318 -3.17 10.18 -3.98
C ASN A 318 -3.09 8.63 -3.97
N THR A 319 -3.45 8.06 -2.84
CA THR A 319 -3.57 6.62 -2.58
C THR A 319 -4.72 6.37 -1.59
N ASP A 320 -5.01 5.13 -1.25
CA ASP A 320 -6.22 4.74 -0.51
C ASP A 320 -6.31 5.25 0.93
N SER A 321 -5.25 5.82 1.50
CA SER A 321 -5.34 6.59 2.74
C SER A 321 -6.09 7.93 2.58
N THR A 322 -6.22 8.44 1.36
CA THR A 322 -6.85 9.73 1.07
C THR A 322 -8.33 9.80 1.49
N PRO A 323 -9.19 8.80 1.24
CA PRO A 323 -10.58 8.81 1.72
C PRO A 323 -10.70 8.91 3.25
N PHE A 324 -9.71 8.45 4.00
CA PHE A 324 -9.71 8.41 5.46
C PHE A 324 -9.10 9.66 6.11
N MET A 325 -8.28 10.43 5.41
CA MET A 325 -7.37 11.44 5.95
C MET A 325 -8.02 12.53 6.83
N ASN A 326 -9.30 12.87 6.59
CA ASN A 326 -10.04 13.85 7.38
C ASN A 326 -10.88 13.21 8.50
N ILE A 327 -10.97 11.88 8.53
CA ILE A 327 -11.79 11.12 9.48
C ILE A 327 -10.92 10.60 10.62
N VAL A 328 -9.78 10.00 10.29
CA VAL A 328 -8.88 9.30 11.21
C VAL A 328 -7.42 9.65 10.87
N PRO A 329 -6.47 9.58 11.82
CA PRO A 329 -5.06 9.68 11.51
C PRO A 329 -4.69 8.70 10.40
N SER A 330 -4.12 9.19 9.30
CA SER A 330 -3.83 8.38 8.12
C SER A 330 -2.42 8.63 7.62
N ILE A 331 -1.69 7.56 7.35
CA ILE A 331 -0.34 7.59 6.81
C ILE A 331 -0.21 6.64 5.62
N SER A 332 0.79 6.87 4.79
CA SER A 332 1.18 5.95 3.73
C SER A 332 2.66 5.62 3.84
N LEU A 333 3.02 4.34 3.74
CA LEU A 333 4.39 3.90 3.55
C LEU A 333 4.65 3.74 2.05
N ARG A 334 5.80 4.23 1.60
CA ARG A 334 6.20 4.25 0.20
C ARG A 334 7.70 4.01 0.04
N GLU A 335 8.08 3.73 -1.19
CA GLU A 335 9.46 3.41 -1.58
C GLU A 335 10.41 4.62 -1.65
N ASN A 336 9.90 5.82 -1.84
CA ASN A 336 10.70 7.03 -1.95
C ASN A 336 9.89 8.29 -1.69
N GLU A 337 10.59 9.36 -1.37
CA GLU A 337 9.97 10.67 -1.20
C GLU A 337 9.34 11.17 -2.51
N ARG A 338 8.07 11.43 -2.49
CA ARG A 338 7.35 12.14 -3.55
C ARG A 338 7.23 13.64 -3.26
N GLY A 339 8.17 14.16 -2.49
CA GLY A 339 8.17 15.52 -2.00
C GLY A 339 8.70 16.55 -2.98
N ALA A 340 8.78 17.79 -2.48
CA ALA A 340 9.16 18.97 -3.24
C ALA A 340 10.60 18.93 -3.80
N HIS A 341 11.46 18.07 -3.30
CA HIS A 341 12.88 18.05 -3.65
C HIS A 341 13.25 16.93 -4.62
N THR A 342 12.58 15.81 -4.58
CA THR A 342 12.93 14.65 -5.39
C THR A 342 11.98 14.41 -6.57
N GLY A 343 10.80 15.00 -6.53
CA GLY A 343 9.77 14.82 -7.56
C GLY A 343 9.15 13.43 -7.55
N ALA A 344 7.91 13.34 -7.96
CA ALA A 344 7.27 12.05 -8.18
C ALA A 344 7.79 11.43 -9.48
N GLY A 345 8.01 10.11 -9.50
CA GLY A 345 8.15 9.38 -10.75
C GLY A 345 9.57 9.19 -11.25
N TRP A 346 10.51 8.99 -10.35
CA TRP A 346 11.82 8.43 -10.69
C TRP A 346 11.75 6.95 -11.04
N ASN A 347 10.67 6.29 -10.64
CA ASN A 347 10.49 4.87 -10.84
C ASN A 347 10.05 4.61 -12.29
N PRO A 348 10.90 4.05 -13.16
CA PRO A 348 10.55 3.75 -14.55
C PRO A 348 9.61 2.55 -14.67
N THR A 349 9.37 1.81 -13.61
CA THR A 349 8.46 0.66 -13.62
C THR A 349 7.00 1.10 -13.45
N TRP A 350 6.75 2.23 -12.79
CA TRP A 350 5.43 2.71 -12.47
C TRP A 350 4.51 2.83 -13.69
N HIS A 351 3.44 2.04 -13.73
CA HIS A 351 2.44 1.98 -14.80
C HIS A 351 3.03 1.63 -16.18
N THR A 352 4.15 0.92 -16.24
CA THR A 352 4.83 0.54 -17.48
C THR A 352 5.00 -0.97 -17.59
N PRO A 353 5.32 -1.50 -18.80
CA PRO A 353 5.64 -2.92 -18.99
C PRO A 353 6.86 -3.41 -18.17
N LEU A 354 7.56 -2.52 -17.48
CA LEU A 354 8.73 -2.84 -16.67
C LEU A 354 8.39 -3.20 -15.21
N ASP A 355 7.13 -3.05 -14.77
CA ASP A 355 6.73 -3.48 -13.43
C ASP A 355 6.48 -5.00 -13.41
N VAL A 356 7.58 -5.72 -13.53
CA VAL A 356 7.63 -7.18 -13.61
C VAL A 356 8.64 -7.76 -12.64
N TRP A 357 8.46 -9.01 -12.26
CA TRP A 357 9.30 -9.68 -11.26
C TRP A 357 10.81 -9.56 -11.53
N THR A 358 11.21 -9.63 -12.78
CA THR A 358 12.63 -9.59 -13.18
C THR A 358 13.26 -8.21 -13.12
N SER A 359 12.49 -7.18 -12.89
CA SER A 359 12.97 -5.81 -12.74
C SER A 359 13.51 -5.51 -11.34
N PHE A 360 13.25 -6.38 -10.37
CA PHE A 360 13.59 -6.17 -8.96
C PHE A 360 14.57 -7.23 -8.46
N THR A 361 15.44 -6.81 -7.57
CA THR A 361 16.47 -7.61 -6.92
C THR A 361 16.11 -7.88 -5.45
N ASP A 362 16.89 -8.73 -4.78
CA ASP A 362 16.70 -8.96 -3.35
C ASP A 362 16.90 -7.69 -2.50
N LYS A 363 17.66 -6.71 -2.99
CA LYS A 363 17.80 -5.42 -2.29
C LYS A 363 16.48 -4.65 -2.31
N ASP A 364 15.76 -4.70 -3.43
CA ASP A 364 14.47 -4.05 -3.60
C ASP A 364 13.42 -4.73 -2.72
N PHE A 365 13.35 -6.06 -2.75
CA PHE A 365 12.45 -6.82 -1.89
C PHE A 365 12.75 -6.63 -0.39
N ARG A 366 14.01 -6.36 0.00
CA ARG A 366 14.36 -6.01 1.38
C ARG A 366 13.79 -4.65 1.81
N LEU A 367 13.66 -3.69 0.89
CA LEU A 367 13.00 -2.43 1.21
C LEU A 367 11.53 -2.67 1.58
N GLY A 368 10.82 -3.49 0.79
CA GLY A 368 9.45 -3.92 1.11
C GLY A 368 9.36 -4.70 2.42
N LEU A 369 10.32 -5.59 2.69
CA LEU A 369 10.40 -6.30 3.97
C LEU A 369 10.57 -5.33 5.15
N ASN A 370 11.40 -4.29 5.00
CA ASN A 370 11.60 -3.30 6.06
C ASN A 370 10.34 -2.45 6.30
N ALA A 371 9.55 -2.17 5.27
CA ALA A 371 8.23 -1.56 5.45
C ALA A 371 7.28 -2.49 6.23
N ALA A 372 7.32 -3.80 5.96
CA ALA A 372 6.56 -4.79 6.72
C ALA A 372 7.01 -4.86 8.19
N GLN A 373 8.32 -4.88 8.44
CA GLN A 373 8.89 -4.84 9.81
C GLN A 373 8.46 -3.57 10.56
N THR A 374 8.55 -2.42 9.90
CA THR A 374 8.10 -1.13 10.44
C THR A 374 6.63 -1.21 10.87
N THR A 375 5.76 -1.69 9.98
CA THR A 375 4.32 -1.74 10.23
C THR A 375 3.98 -2.78 11.29
N LEU A 376 4.58 -3.98 11.23
CA LEU A 376 4.35 -5.02 12.22
C LEU A 376 4.70 -4.55 13.63
N ALA A 377 5.90 -3.97 13.79
CA ALA A 377 6.35 -3.48 15.09
C ALA A 377 5.48 -2.34 15.63
N ALA A 378 5.13 -1.36 14.78
CA ALA A 378 4.28 -0.25 15.17
C ALA A 378 2.87 -0.71 15.57
N ILE A 379 2.25 -1.56 14.75
CA ILE A 379 0.90 -2.07 15.01
C ILE A 379 0.88 -3.01 16.23
N ALA A 380 1.87 -3.87 16.40
CA ALA A 380 1.98 -4.71 17.59
C ALA A 380 1.99 -3.87 18.87
N GLY A 381 2.79 -2.80 18.91
CA GLY A 381 2.80 -1.88 20.05
C GLY A 381 1.49 -1.11 20.23
N LEU A 382 0.88 -0.59 19.14
CA LEU A 382 -0.37 0.17 19.19
C LEU A 382 -1.58 -0.69 19.58
N THR A 383 -1.55 -1.97 19.28
CA THR A 383 -2.65 -2.90 19.56
C THR A 383 -2.43 -3.75 20.81
N GLY A 384 -1.27 -3.65 21.45
CA GLY A 384 -0.93 -4.48 22.60
C GLY A 384 -0.80 -5.96 22.22
N ALA A 385 -0.08 -6.23 21.12
CA ALA A 385 0.12 -7.61 20.67
C ALA A 385 1.05 -8.37 21.61
N THR A 386 0.68 -9.59 21.98
CA THR A 386 1.48 -10.50 22.80
C THR A 386 1.58 -11.85 22.15
N VAL A 387 2.68 -12.53 22.41
CA VAL A 387 2.91 -13.91 21.97
C VAL A 387 2.84 -14.83 23.19
N GLU A 388 1.97 -15.84 23.16
CA GLU A 388 1.91 -16.85 24.20
C GLU A 388 3.20 -17.69 24.15
N GLN A 389 3.93 -17.71 25.25
CA GLN A 389 5.09 -18.59 25.37
C GLN A 389 4.64 -20.01 25.67
N ASP A 390 5.17 -20.98 24.93
CA ASP A 390 4.95 -22.38 25.27
C ASP A 390 5.40 -22.62 26.74
N PRO A 391 4.56 -23.24 27.58
CA PRO A 391 4.99 -23.59 28.92
C PRO A 391 6.15 -24.59 28.83
N GLU A 392 7.32 -24.23 29.39
CA GLU A 392 8.51 -25.09 29.49
C GLU A 392 8.20 -26.46 30.16
#